data_a25cab315c7384127542dcf7886fb483
#
_entry.id   a25cab315c7384127542dcf7886fb483
#
_cell.length_a   1.000
_cell.length_b   1.000
_cell.length_c   1.000
_cell.angle_alpha   90.00
_cell.angle_beta   90.00
_cell.angle_gamma   90.00
#
_symmetry.space_group_name_H-M   'P 1'
#
loop_
_entity.id
_entity.type
_entity.pdbx_description
1 polymer ?
#
loop_
_entity_poly.entity_id
_entity_poly.type
_entity_poly.pdbx_seq_one_letter_code
_entity_poly.pdbx_strand_id
1 'polypeptide(L)'
;MKKSLFVVVVSVAAVACYQRHPEVRNIRGNVLDAYSHSVMIQENDSVATWIQLTDATDMTECDGLAVGQSVAAECKVTESTTGEVLTAIKVIAPDMPYEHYIVGSWVEPNPVAPDFVQGFTLEADGSAHSINTAEVTYKSWQLRGNRLVLVAESADDASFEQQIVYIIRGASGRKLTLESEAEGELSVYSRQ
;
A
#
# COMPACT_ATOMS: atom_id res chain seq x y z
N MET A 1 -68.51 -3.25 -53.78
CA MET A 1 -68.17 -3.16 -52.37
C MET A 1 -66.72 -3.59 -52.22
N LYS A 2 -65.80 -2.63 -52.14
CA LYS A 2 -64.34 -2.91 -51.93
C LYS A 2 -64.07 -2.88 -50.44
N LYS A 3 -63.66 -4.01 -49.86
CA LYS A 3 -63.19 -4.10 -48.46
C LYS A 3 -61.71 -3.71 -48.39
N SER A 4 -61.45 -2.58 -47.77
CA SER A 4 -60.05 -2.12 -47.45
C SER A 4 -59.56 -2.87 -46.23
N LEU A 5 -58.44 -3.60 -46.40
CA LEU A 5 -57.74 -4.28 -45.31
C LEU A 5 -56.74 -3.32 -44.77
N PHE A 6 -56.93 -2.87 -43.52
CA PHE A 6 -56.00 -2.05 -42.81
C PHE A 6 -54.95 -2.97 -42.08
N VAL A 7 -53.73 -2.96 -42.58
CA VAL A 7 -52.63 -3.67 -41.96
C VAL A 7 -52.02 -2.71 -40.96
N VAL A 8 -52.15 -2.99 -39.63
CA VAL A 8 -51.47 -2.26 -38.56
C VAL A 8 -50.11 -2.91 -38.38
N VAL A 9 -49.06 -2.20 -38.78
CA VAL A 9 -47.67 -2.60 -38.49
C VAL A 9 -47.33 -2.10 -37.09
N VAL A 10 -47.27 -3.02 -36.12
CA VAL A 10 -46.76 -2.74 -34.78
C VAL A 10 -45.24 -2.84 -34.84
N SER A 11 -44.56 -1.69 -34.81
CA SER A 11 -43.10 -1.60 -34.68
C SER A 11 -42.72 -1.84 -33.24
N VAL A 12 -42.22 -3.04 -32.91
CA VAL A 12 -41.60 -3.31 -31.63
C VAL A 12 -40.20 -2.68 -31.66
N ALA A 13 -40.07 -1.52 -31.05
CA ALA A 13 -38.74 -0.94 -30.77
C ALA A 13 -38.06 -1.77 -29.68
N ALA A 14 -37.14 -2.65 -30.06
CA ALA A 14 -36.26 -3.33 -29.15
C ALA A 14 -35.31 -2.28 -28.57
N VAL A 15 -35.57 -1.83 -27.34
CA VAL A 15 -34.62 -1.06 -26.55
C VAL A 15 -33.51 -2.04 -26.15
N ALA A 16 -32.46 -2.11 -26.94
CA ALA A 16 -31.22 -2.77 -26.55
C ALA A 16 -30.63 -2.00 -25.37
N CYS A 17 -30.82 -2.53 -24.17
CA CYS A 17 -30.01 -2.10 -23.00
C CYS A 17 -28.54 -2.39 -23.33
N TYR A 18 -27.84 -1.39 -23.83
CA TYR A 18 -26.42 -1.44 -23.99
C TYR A 18 -25.84 -1.42 -22.57
N GLN A 19 -25.54 -2.59 -22.00
CA GLN A 19 -24.72 -2.71 -20.81
C GLN A 19 -23.34 -2.22 -21.23
N ARG A 20 -23.03 -0.96 -20.90
CA ARG A 20 -21.65 -0.47 -20.98
C ARG A 20 -20.84 -1.35 -20.04
N HIS A 21 -20.01 -2.22 -20.59
CA HIS A 21 -18.98 -2.86 -19.80
C HIS A 21 -18.13 -1.74 -19.17
N PRO A 22 -17.79 -1.84 -17.88
CA PRO A 22 -16.94 -0.84 -17.27
C PRO A 22 -15.63 -0.77 -18.06
N GLU A 23 -15.20 0.42 -18.37
CA GLU A 23 -13.91 0.63 -19.01
C GLU A 23 -12.82 0.16 -18.04
N VAL A 24 -11.91 -0.67 -18.55
CA VAL A 24 -10.77 -1.18 -17.79
C VAL A 24 -9.50 -0.57 -18.37
N ARG A 25 -8.66 0.00 -17.51
CA ARG A 25 -7.40 0.62 -17.88
C ARG A 25 -6.25 -0.06 -17.13
N ASN A 26 -5.18 -0.39 -17.84
CA ASN A 26 -3.96 -0.92 -17.26
C ASN A 26 -2.96 0.22 -17.06
N ILE A 27 -2.58 0.45 -15.83
CA ILE A 27 -1.59 1.45 -15.42
C ILE A 27 -0.31 0.71 -15.03
N ARG A 28 0.83 1.18 -15.53
CA ARG A 28 2.14 0.60 -15.22
C ARG A 28 3.13 1.73 -14.96
N GLY A 29 3.94 1.56 -13.94
CA GLY A 29 4.94 2.56 -13.61
C GLY A 29 5.57 2.31 -12.25
N ASN A 30 6.15 3.35 -11.68
CA ASN A 30 6.74 3.29 -10.35
C ASN A 30 5.85 3.99 -9.33
N VAL A 31 5.76 3.43 -8.14
CA VAL A 31 5.05 4.04 -7.02
C VAL A 31 5.74 5.34 -6.63
N LEU A 32 5.04 6.45 -6.66
CA LEU A 32 5.49 7.75 -6.13
C LEU A 32 5.08 7.95 -4.68
N ASP A 33 3.89 7.46 -4.34
CA ASP A 33 3.36 7.53 -2.97
C ASP A 33 2.34 6.42 -2.74
N ALA A 34 2.21 5.93 -1.51
CA ALA A 34 1.30 4.87 -1.15
C ALA A 34 0.64 5.14 0.20
N TYR A 35 -0.67 4.99 0.22
CA TYR A 35 -1.54 5.11 1.40
C TYR A 35 -2.38 3.84 1.55
N SER A 36 -3.06 3.70 2.68
CA SER A 36 -3.90 2.53 2.97
C SER A 36 -5.00 2.28 1.92
N HIS A 37 -5.50 3.34 1.27
CA HIS A 37 -6.62 3.26 0.33
C HIS A 37 -6.34 3.89 -1.03
N SER A 38 -5.09 4.24 -1.31
CA SER A 38 -4.71 4.81 -2.60
C SER A 38 -3.21 4.68 -2.86
N VAL A 39 -2.86 4.65 -4.14
CA VAL A 39 -1.47 4.67 -4.60
C VAL A 39 -1.34 5.68 -5.73
N MET A 40 -0.22 6.38 -5.75
CA MET A 40 0.17 7.25 -6.87
C MET A 40 1.25 6.56 -7.69
N ILE A 41 0.98 6.32 -8.96
CA ILE A 41 1.89 5.64 -9.89
C ILE A 41 2.37 6.65 -10.93
N GLN A 42 3.68 6.75 -11.09
CA GLN A 42 4.32 7.49 -12.17
C GLN A 42 4.44 6.59 -13.40
N GLU A 43 3.63 6.86 -14.43
CA GLU A 43 3.62 6.10 -15.67
C GLU A 43 4.79 6.49 -16.59
N ASN A 44 5.20 7.76 -16.53
CA ASN A 44 6.36 8.31 -17.24
C ASN A 44 6.78 9.64 -16.56
N ASP A 45 7.81 10.29 -17.07
CA ASP A 45 8.39 11.50 -16.48
C ASP A 45 7.38 12.68 -16.28
N SER A 46 6.24 12.64 -16.96
CA SER A 46 5.27 13.73 -16.96
C SER A 46 3.89 13.35 -16.42
N VAL A 47 3.60 12.07 -16.23
CA VAL A 47 2.27 11.57 -15.87
C VAL A 47 2.34 10.79 -14.56
N ALA A 48 1.65 11.29 -13.56
CA ALA A 48 1.40 10.60 -12.31
C ALA A 48 -0.10 10.41 -12.12
N THR A 49 -0.51 9.19 -11.81
CA THR A 49 -1.90 8.77 -11.75
C THR A 49 -2.24 8.26 -10.35
N TRP A 50 -3.31 8.82 -9.75
CA TRP A 50 -3.89 8.32 -8.51
C TRP A 50 -4.82 7.15 -8.78
N ILE A 51 -4.67 6.08 -8.01
CA ILE A 51 -5.49 4.88 -8.05
C ILE A 51 -6.05 4.62 -6.66
N GLN A 52 -7.35 4.43 -6.56
CA GLN A 52 -8.00 4.01 -5.32
C GLN A 52 -7.83 2.51 -5.11
N LEU A 53 -7.52 2.13 -3.88
CA LEU A 53 -7.49 0.76 -3.40
C LEU A 53 -8.70 0.53 -2.50
N THR A 54 -9.32 -0.63 -2.61
CA THR A 54 -10.48 -1.03 -1.81
C THR A 54 -10.26 -2.43 -1.24
N ASP A 55 -11.10 -2.83 -0.31
CA ASP A 55 -11.07 -4.20 0.23
C ASP A 55 -11.33 -5.29 -0.84
N ALA A 56 -11.92 -4.89 -1.98
CA ALA A 56 -12.15 -5.78 -3.11
C ALA A 56 -10.97 -5.82 -4.12
N THR A 57 -9.95 -4.99 -3.92
CA THR A 57 -8.75 -4.99 -4.77
C THR A 57 -7.96 -6.28 -4.56
N ASP A 58 -7.72 -7.02 -5.64
CA ASP A 58 -6.85 -8.21 -5.58
C ASP A 58 -5.39 -7.79 -5.42
N MET A 59 -4.83 -8.07 -4.24
CA MET A 59 -3.45 -7.80 -3.86
C MET A 59 -2.63 -9.10 -3.68
N THR A 60 -3.11 -10.24 -4.21
CA THR A 60 -2.45 -11.55 -4.00
C THR A 60 -1.05 -11.63 -4.60
N GLU A 61 -0.76 -10.82 -5.61
CA GLU A 61 0.56 -10.68 -6.23
C GLU A 61 1.26 -9.37 -5.82
N CYS A 62 0.94 -8.87 -4.62
CA CYS A 62 1.50 -7.61 -4.09
C CYS A 62 1.53 -7.66 -2.56
N ASP A 63 2.67 -8.00 -1.98
CA ASP A 63 2.87 -8.06 -0.53
C ASP A 63 2.91 -6.68 0.15
N GLY A 64 2.74 -5.61 -0.61
CA GLY A 64 2.73 -4.23 -0.17
C GLY A 64 3.22 -3.30 -1.27
N LEU A 65 3.10 -1.99 -1.05
CA LEU A 65 3.48 -0.97 -2.01
C LEU A 65 4.53 -0.04 -1.38
N ALA A 66 5.67 0.13 -2.05
CA ALA A 66 6.70 1.09 -1.65
C ALA A 66 7.06 2.06 -2.77
N VAL A 67 7.44 3.26 -2.36
CA VAL A 67 7.92 4.30 -3.27
C VAL A 67 9.11 3.78 -4.08
N GLY A 68 9.07 4.00 -5.40
CA GLY A 68 10.06 3.54 -6.36
C GLY A 68 9.84 2.11 -6.88
N GLN A 69 8.95 1.34 -6.28
CA GLN A 69 8.62 -0.01 -6.76
C GLN A 69 7.88 0.04 -8.09
N SER A 70 8.28 -0.83 -9.01
CA SER A 70 7.54 -1.04 -10.26
C SER A 70 6.26 -1.82 -9.98
N VAL A 71 5.14 -1.32 -10.50
CA VAL A 71 3.82 -1.93 -10.32
C VAL A 71 3.04 -1.94 -11.62
N ALA A 72 2.11 -2.89 -11.72
CA ALA A 72 1.05 -2.89 -12.71
C ALA A 72 -0.30 -2.96 -12.01
N ALA A 73 -1.22 -2.08 -12.35
CA ALA A 73 -2.57 -2.06 -11.80
C ALA A 73 -3.60 -2.17 -12.93
N GLU A 74 -4.52 -3.10 -12.80
CA GLU A 74 -5.73 -3.18 -13.60
C GLU A 74 -6.82 -2.39 -12.88
N CYS A 75 -7.34 -1.34 -13.53
CA CYS A 75 -8.22 -0.37 -12.91
C CYS A 75 -9.55 -0.29 -13.66
N LYS A 76 -10.64 -0.25 -12.90
CA LYS A 76 -11.95 0.18 -13.38
C LYS A 76 -11.98 1.70 -13.45
N VAL A 77 -12.38 2.23 -14.62
CA VAL A 77 -12.59 3.67 -14.79
C VAL A 77 -14.04 3.99 -14.44
N THR A 78 -14.24 5.02 -13.63
CA THR A 78 -15.56 5.53 -13.26
C THR A 78 -15.56 7.05 -13.43
N GLU A 79 -16.54 7.59 -14.11
CA GLU A 79 -16.71 9.03 -14.20
C GLU A 79 -17.33 9.59 -12.90
N SER A 80 -16.75 10.66 -12.40
CA SER A 80 -17.20 11.43 -11.24
C SER A 80 -17.42 12.88 -11.64
N THR A 81 -18.12 13.64 -10.81
CA THR A 81 -18.30 15.09 -11.00
C THR A 81 -17.00 15.87 -11.00
N THR A 82 -15.92 15.31 -10.47
CA THR A 82 -14.57 15.91 -10.40
C THR A 82 -13.59 15.37 -11.43
N GLY A 83 -14.02 14.43 -12.29
CA GLY A 83 -13.21 13.79 -13.30
C GLY A 83 -13.22 12.26 -13.21
N GLU A 84 -12.33 11.62 -13.93
CA GLU A 84 -12.17 10.15 -13.89
C GLU A 84 -11.61 9.70 -12.53
N VAL A 85 -12.18 8.63 -12.00
CA VAL A 85 -11.71 7.90 -10.83
C VAL A 85 -11.30 6.51 -11.26
N LEU A 86 -10.04 6.17 -10.97
CA LEU A 86 -9.47 4.84 -11.19
C LEU A 86 -9.54 4.06 -9.90
N THR A 87 -10.23 2.92 -9.92
CA THR A 87 -10.28 2.00 -8.78
C THR A 87 -9.62 0.69 -9.18
N ALA A 88 -8.60 0.28 -8.44
CA ALA A 88 -7.88 -0.95 -8.74
C ALA A 88 -8.77 -2.18 -8.57
N ILE A 89 -8.79 -3.03 -9.59
CA ILE A 89 -9.33 -4.38 -9.56
C ILE A 89 -8.25 -5.33 -9.06
N LYS A 90 -7.02 -5.18 -9.60
CA LYS A 90 -5.86 -5.99 -9.27
C LYS A 90 -4.60 -5.14 -9.29
N VAL A 91 -3.68 -5.41 -8.36
CA VAL A 91 -2.33 -4.84 -8.35
C VAL A 91 -1.32 -5.97 -8.35
N ILE A 92 -0.35 -5.87 -9.25
CA ILE A 92 0.78 -6.78 -9.35
C ILE A 92 2.03 -5.96 -9.07
N ALA A 93 2.79 -6.38 -8.08
CA ALA A 93 4.06 -5.78 -7.74
C ALA A 93 5.08 -6.90 -7.55
N PRO A 94 6.18 -6.94 -8.31
CA PRO A 94 7.25 -7.88 -8.04
C PRO A 94 7.82 -7.65 -6.64
N ASP A 95 8.47 -8.67 -6.09
CA ASP A 95 9.09 -8.64 -4.77
C ASP A 95 9.79 -7.30 -4.51
N MET A 96 9.45 -6.71 -3.38
CA MET A 96 9.92 -5.38 -3.05
C MET A 96 11.33 -5.40 -2.48
N PRO A 97 12.25 -4.61 -3.00
CA PRO A 97 13.49 -4.30 -2.30
C PRO A 97 13.22 -3.30 -1.17
N TYR A 98 12.44 -3.69 -0.13
CA TYR A 98 12.24 -2.85 1.05
C TYR A 98 13.56 -2.39 1.67
N GLU A 99 14.62 -3.17 1.51
CA GLU A 99 15.96 -2.89 2.04
C GLU A 99 16.43 -1.47 1.72
N HIS A 100 16.18 -0.98 0.51
CA HIS A 100 16.58 0.38 0.12
C HIS A 100 15.77 1.48 0.79
N TYR A 101 14.52 1.18 1.17
CA TYR A 101 13.60 2.21 1.69
C TYR A 101 13.55 2.25 3.19
N ILE A 102 13.82 1.13 3.86
CA ILE A 102 13.71 1.06 5.31
C ILE A 102 15.02 1.35 6.04
N VAL A 103 16.17 1.31 5.35
CA VAL A 103 17.46 1.75 5.94
C VAL A 103 17.36 3.21 6.32
N GLY A 104 17.71 3.54 7.58
CA GLY A 104 17.68 4.88 8.16
C GLY A 104 17.00 4.93 9.51
N SER A 105 16.84 6.13 10.06
CA SER A 105 16.26 6.37 11.38
C SER A 105 14.76 6.63 11.27
N TRP A 106 13.99 5.88 12.06
CA TRP A 106 12.54 5.89 12.09
C TRP A 106 12.03 6.17 13.49
N VAL A 107 11.21 7.20 13.63
CA VAL A 107 10.72 7.65 14.93
C VAL A 107 9.22 7.90 14.92
N GLU A 108 8.60 7.66 16.08
CA GLU A 108 7.23 8.02 16.41
C GLU A 108 7.19 8.82 17.72
N PRO A 109 6.13 9.57 18.02
CA PRO A 109 5.97 10.19 19.32
C PRO A 109 5.97 9.14 20.44
N ASN A 110 6.69 9.40 21.53
CA ASN A 110 6.67 8.50 22.67
C ASN A 110 5.27 8.53 23.33
N PRO A 111 4.60 7.39 23.56
CA PRO A 111 3.24 7.36 24.07
C PRO A 111 3.09 7.90 25.50
N VAL A 112 4.16 7.86 26.29
CA VAL A 112 4.16 8.35 27.68
C VAL A 112 4.59 9.82 27.77
N ALA A 113 5.49 10.24 26.87
CA ALA A 113 6.06 11.59 26.82
C ALA A 113 6.05 12.12 25.38
N PRO A 114 4.92 12.63 24.87
CA PRO A 114 4.73 12.98 23.46
C PRO A 114 5.67 14.06 22.91
N ASP A 115 6.31 14.84 23.77
CA ASP A 115 7.34 15.82 23.40
C ASP A 115 8.68 15.16 22.99
N PHE A 116 8.83 13.88 23.25
CA PHE A 116 9.99 13.08 22.88
C PHE A 116 9.59 12.08 21.80
N VAL A 117 10.57 11.68 21.00
CA VAL A 117 10.40 10.62 20.00
C VAL A 117 11.10 9.35 20.46
N GLN A 118 10.54 8.22 20.04
CA GLN A 118 11.16 6.89 20.19
C GLN A 118 11.17 6.17 18.85
N GLY A 119 12.01 5.13 18.73
CA GLY A 119 12.06 4.33 17.52
C GLY A 119 13.35 3.57 17.35
N PHE A 120 13.82 3.48 16.12
CA PHE A 120 15.00 2.70 15.77
C PHE A 120 15.71 3.24 14.52
N THR A 121 17.00 2.93 14.43
CA THR A 121 17.79 3.09 13.21
C THR A 121 18.10 1.71 12.63
N LEU A 122 17.90 1.53 11.33
CA LEU A 122 18.25 0.35 10.56
C LEU A 122 19.45 0.68 9.67
N GLU A 123 20.56 0.00 9.85
CA GLU A 123 21.76 0.22 9.06
C GLU A 123 21.82 -0.77 7.87
N ALA A 124 22.49 -0.39 6.81
CA ALA A 124 22.61 -1.20 5.60
C ALA A 124 23.39 -2.52 5.80
N ASP A 125 24.15 -2.62 6.87
CA ASP A 125 24.88 -3.84 7.23
C ASP A 125 24.06 -4.85 8.05
N GLY A 126 22.76 -4.54 8.29
CA GLY A 126 21.86 -5.37 9.07
C GLY A 126 21.92 -5.10 10.58
N SER A 127 22.71 -4.14 11.05
CA SER A 127 22.66 -3.72 12.44
C SER A 127 21.45 -2.80 12.69
N ALA A 128 20.96 -2.78 13.95
CA ALA A 128 19.86 -1.93 14.37
C ALA A 128 20.19 -1.28 15.72
N HIS A 129 19.72 -0.05 15.91
CA HIS A 129 19.94 0.72 17.13
C HIS A 129 18.63 1.31 17.65
N SER A 130 18.44 1.27 18.95
CA SER A 130 17.28 1.90 19.60
C SER A 130 17.42 3.41 19.67
N ILE A 131 16.30 4.12 19.52
CA ILE A 131 16.18 5.56 19.73
C ILE A 131 15.21 5.77 20.89
N ASN A 132 15.69 6.18 22.04
CA ASN A 132 14.91 6.53 23.24
C ASN A 132 13.87 5.46 23.66
N THR A 133 14.11 4.19 23.37
CA THR A 133 13.31 3.07 23.89
C THR A 133 13.91 2.60 25.21
N ALA A 134 13.08 2.53 26.27
CA ALA A 134 13.53 2.14 27.60
C ALA A 134 13.51 0.62 27.80
N GLU A 135 12.66 -0.11 27.08
CA GLU A 135 12.37 -1.52 27.33
C GLU A 135 13.25 -2.49 26.54
N VAL A 136 13.72 -2.04 25.36
CA VAL A 136 14.45 -2.91 24.43
C VAL A 136 15.65 -2.19 23.80
N THR A 137 16.71 -2.94 23.57
CA THR A 137 17.87 -2.48 22.80
C THR A 137 17.96 -3.30 21.52
N TYR A 138 17.65 -2.67 20.38
CA TYR A 138 17.77 -3.32 19.08
C TYR A 138 19.23 -3.57 18.72
N LYS A 139 19.52 -4.73 18.13
CA LYS A 139 20.87 -5.18 17.74
C LYS A 139 21.02 -5.39 16.25
N SER A 140 20.05 -6.06 15.65
CA SER A 140 20.06 -6.38 14.23
C SER A 140 18.67 -6.44 13.65
N TRP A 141 18.62 -6.38 12.32
CA TRP A 141 17.38 -6.49 11.59
C TRP A 141 17.57 -7.33 10.32
N GLN A 142 16.47 -7.89 9.84
CA GLN A 142 16.40 -8.55 8.55
C GLN A 142 15.00 -8.44 7.96
N LEU A 143 14.92 -8.47 6.64
CA LEU A 143 13.66 -8.61 5.92
C LEU A 143 13.40 -10.07 5.56
N ARG A 144 12.14 -10.48 5.69
CA ARG A 144 11.62 -11.76 5.22
C ARG A 144 10.31 -11.51 4.49
N GLY A 145 10.39 -11.24 3.17
CA GLY A 145 9.24 -10.74 2.40
C GLY A 145 8.81 -9.37 2.92
N ASN A 146 7.54 -9.24 3.30
CA ASN A 146 7.00 -8.01 3.89
C ASN A 146 7.14 -7.95 5.43
N ARG A 147 7.95 -8.81 6.06
CA ARG A 147 8.19 -8.82 7.49
C ARG A 147 9.54 -8.20 7.83
N LEU A 148 9.51 -7.19 8.69
CA LEU A 148 10.68 -6.66 9.35
C LEU A 148 10.88 -7.42 10.66
N VAL A 149 11.98 -8.15 10.76
CA VAL A 149 12.36 -8.88 11.98
C VAL A 149 13.47 -8.13 12.67
N LEU A 150 13.23 -7.64 13.88
CA LEU A 150 14.19 -6.98 14.75
C LEU A 150 14.64 -7.96 15.84
N VAL A 151 15.93 -8.07 16.04
CA VAL A 151 16.50 -8.76 17.20
C VAL A 151 16.81 -7.72 18.26
N ALA A 152 16.30 -7.93 19.46
CA ALA A 152 16.45 -7.00 20.57
C ALA A 152 16.84 -7.74 21.85
N GLU A 153 17.59 -7.05 22.71
CA GLU A 153 17.84 -7.44 24.10
C GLU A 153 16.83 -6.73 25.01
N SER A 154 16.35 -7.44 26.03
CA SER A 154 15.57 -6.83 27.09
C SER A 154 16.43 -5.90 27.94
N ALA A 155 15.90 -4.76 28.37
CA ALA A 155 16.60 -3.87 29.28
C ALA A 155 16.86 -4.49 30.67
N ASP A 156 15.97 -5.40 31.10
CA ASP A 156 16.07 -6.06 32.42
C ASP A 156 17.01 -7.27 32.40
N ASP A 157 17.21 -7.91 31.26
CA ASP A 157 18.10 -9.08 31.12
C ASP A 157 18.75 -9.10 29.73
N ALA A 158 19.98 -8.56 29.67
CA ALA A 158 20.78 -8.52 28.44
C ALA A 158 21.17 -9.91 27.88
N SER A 159 20.98 -10.99 28.67
CA SER A 159 21.19 -12.37 28.19
C SER A 159 20.01 -12.92 27.41
N PHE A 160 18.87 -12.22 27.43
CA PHE A 160 17.64 -12.65 26.74
C PHE A 160 17.45 -11.86 25.46
N GLU A 161 17.76 -12.51 24.33
CA GLU A 161 17.43 -11.99 23.00
C GLU A 161 16.00 -12.41 22.60
N GLN A 162 15.24 -11.46 22.08
CA GLN A 162 13.92 -11.69 21.53
C GLN A 162 13.83 -11.21 20.09
N GLN A 163 12.98 -11.86 19.30
CA GLN A 163 12.64 -11.40 17.97
C GLN A 163 11.31 -10.65 18.03
N ILE A 164 11.30 -9.43 17.54
CA ILE A 164 10.10 -8.61 17.36
C ILE A 164 9.82 -8.57 15.88
N VAL A 165 8.63 -9.01 15.47
CA VAL A 165 8.24 -9.13 14.07
C VAL A 165 7.15 -8.11 13.76
N TYR A 166 7.40 -7.31 12.75
CA TYR A 166 6.45 -6.37 12.20
C TYR A 166 6.11 -6.73 10.76
N ILE A 167 4.85 -6.58 10.39
CA ILE A 167 4.39 -6.63 9.00
C ILE A 167 4.48 -5.21 8.45
N ILE A 168 5.18 -5.02 7.34
CA ILE A 168 5.26 -3.73 6.67
C ILE A 168 3.95 -3.53 5.91
N ARG A 169 3.17 -2.53 6.33
CA ARG A 169 1.91 -2.13 5.69
C ARG A 169 2.08 -0.97 4.71
N GLY A 170 3.21 -0.28 4.78
CA GLY A 170 3.59 0.77 3.84
C GLY A 170 4.97 1.32 4.16
N ALA A 171 5.72 1.66 3.13
CA ALA A 171 7.00 2.32 3.25
C ALA A 171 7.15 3.38 2.17
N SER A 172 7.60 4.56 2.55
CA SER A 172 7.95 5.66 1.66
C SER A 172 9.26 6.30 2.12
N GLY A 173 9.81 7.22 1.33
CA GLY A 173 11.02 7.94 1.73
C GLY A 173 10.89 8.73 3.04
N ARG A 174 9.67 8.92 3.57
CA ARG A 174 9.41 9.72 4.77
C ARG A 174 8.57 9.03 5.83
N LYS A 175 7.91 7.92 5.49
CA LYS A 175 6.93 7.26 6.37
C LYS A 175 7.06 5.75 6.27
N LEU A 176 7.07 5.09 7.41
CA LEU A 176 7.06 3.64 7.54
C LEU A 176 5.88 3.25 8.42
N THR A 177 4.99 2.41 7.90
CA THR A 177 3.83 1.90 8.64
C THR A 177 4.07 0.43 8.93
N LEU A 178 4.11 0.08 10.19
CA LEU A 178 4.35 -1.26 10.70
C LEU A 178 3.16 -1.74 11.51
N GLU A 179 2.86 -3.02 11.41
CA GLU A 179 1.88 -3.70 12.26
C GLU A 179 2.61 -4.76 13.07
N SER A 180 2.47 -4.72 14.40
CA SER A 180 3.00 -5.76 15.27
C SER A 180 2.35 -7.11 14.94
N GLU A 181 3.15 -8.13 14.60
CA GLU A 181 2.61 -9.47 14.31
C GLU A 181 2.01 -10.12 15.57
N ALA A 182 2.50 -9.76 16.75
CA ALA A 182 2.05 -10.31 18.02
C ALA A 182 0.75 -9.65 18.52
N GLU A 183 0.62 -8.34 18.35
CA GLU A 183 -0.44 -7.53 18.97
C GLU A 183 -1.45 -7.00 17.96
N GLY A 184 -1.10 -6.99 16.67
CA GLY A 184 -1.92 -6.41 15.60
C GLY A 184 -1.99 -4.88 15.65
N GLU A 185 -1.17 -4.24 16.47
CA GLU A 185 -1.14 -2.78 16.60
C GLU A 185 -0.38 -2.15 15.43
N LEU A 186 -0.95 -1.06 14.89
CA LEU A 186 -0.37 -0.26 13.82
C LEU A 186 0.43 0.91 14.41
N SER A 187 1.70 0.98 14.07
CA SER A 187 2.59 2.10 14.37
C SER A 187 3.00 2.82 13.08
N VAL A 188 3.09 4.13 13.18
CA VAL A 188 3.45 5.00 12.07
C VAL A 188 4.68 5.80 12.41
N TYR A 189 5.78 5.43 11.78
CA TYR A 189 7.08 6.07 11.96
C TYR A 189 7.33 7.12 10.88
N SER A 190 7.98 8.19 11.26
CA SER A 190 8.50 9.22 10.36
C SER A 190 10.01 9.09 10.25
N ARG A 191 10.56 9.36 9.08
CA ARG A 191 12.02 9.39 8.89
C ARG A 191 12.60 10.62 9.58
N GLN A 192 13.65 10.43 10.35
CA GLN A 192 14.41 11.48 11.02
C GLN A 192 15.50 12.06 10.11
#